data_4ac7c625e556e412e97e8c59b53f1923
#
_entry.id   4ac7c625e556e412e97e8c59b53f1923
#
_cell.length_a   1.000
_cell.length_b   1.000
_cell.length_c   1.000
_cell.angle_alpha   90.00
_cell.angle_beta   90.00
_cell.angle_gamma   90.00
#
_symmetry.space_group_name_H-M   'P 1'
#
loop_
_entity.id
_entity.type
_entity.pdbx_description
1 polymer ?
#
loop_
_entity_poly.entity_id
_entity_poly.type
_entity_poly.pdbx_seq_one_letter_code
_entity_poly.pdbx_strand_id
1 'polypeptide(L)'
;MASKPLLATMLSVALLSGCQSNSASQTQQSTTPQWITVTPASSYMVYGVGNAQNTGDIQQAKLAAQESARLALAKQLNVTISGNTTISQQADNKSMTFHIDEYIQSKVPNIQLQGVKIEDEYISADKQTIYALAAFNRTEAVMQTELSINALDDEISQFSLSQAQKSKSLALKSAVALKELGVKRNKLNNYLQMLQAAHVSMPNTVRAKLDMADALLNDISFSINADNSKHQKVRDMLAKALTSQGIKITNQGADFDLSFRVDWQDMKKSGTFYSLAESYLVVKEQGEEKAHFNAKVKAASSFKDTAKSNAMGKLADKLGQQLAQFVVTGKS
;
A
#
# COMPACT_ATOMS: atom_id res chain seq x y z
N MET A 1 80.83 35.38 46.06
CA MET A 1 81.15 34.67 47.32
C MET A 1 80.56 33.32 47.20
N ALA A 2 81.37 32.35 46.85
CA ALA A 2 82.00 31.34 47.65
C ALA A 2 80.93 30.46 48.31
N SER A 3 80.88 29.16 48.20
CA SER A 3 81.89 28.13 48.01
C SER A 3 81.21 26.73 47.80
N LYS A 4 81.83 25.93 47.02
CA LYS A 4 81.78 24.43 46.96
C LYS A 4 82.23 23.83 48.34
N PRO A 5 82.36 22.46 48.51
CA PRO A 5 82.00 21.22 47.78
C PRO A 5 81.56 20.04 48.71
N LEU A 6 81.47 18.80 48.10
CA LEU A 6 81.96 17.47 48.53
C LEU A 6 80.88 16.37 48.27
N LEU A 7 81.02 15.50 47.30
CA LEU A 7 81.82 14.26 47.18
C LEU A 7 81.51 13.17 48.23
N ALA A 8 80.88 12.07 47.81
CA ALA A 8 81.19 10.68 48.22
C ALA A 8 80.26 9.72 47.47
N THR A 9 80.73 9.08 46.49
CA THR A 9 81.22 7.70 46.23
C THR A 9 80.49 6.53 46.89
N MET A 10 80.22 5.61 46.00
CA MET A 10 80.10 4.12 46.13
C MET A 10 78.74 3.59 46.62
N LEU A 11 78.06 2.62 45.90
CA LEU A 11 78.51 1.26 45.74
C LEU A 11 77.55 0.49 44.79
N SER A 12 78.07 -0.19 43.81
CA SER A 12 77.40 -1.10 42.89
C SER A 12 76.86 -2.33 43.60
N VAL A 13 75.59 -2.69 43.41
CA VAL A 13 75.12 -4.08 43.54
C VAL A 13 74.24 -4.43 42.36
N ALA A 14 74.72 -5.23 41.49
CA ALA A 14 73.97 -5.89 40.43
C ALA A 14 73.14 -7.02 41.04
N LEU A 15 71.84 -6.94 40.91
CA LEU A 15 70.95 -8.08 41.10
C LEU A 15 70.21 -8.33 39.78
N LEU A 16 70.63 -9.36 39.07
CA LEU A 16 69.93 -10.02 38.01
C LEU A 16 68.66 -10.65 38.56
N SER A 17 67.52 -10.03 38.28
CA SER A 17 66.18 -10.63 38.52
C SER A 17 65.57 -10.90 37.18
N GLY A 18 65.40 -12.16 36.83
CA GLY A 18 64.90 -12.64 35.57
C GLY A 18 63.51 -12.10 35.18
N CYS A 19 63.38 -11.67 33.95
CA CYS A 19 62.10 -11.46 33.31
C CYS A 19 61.40 -12.80 33.16
N GLN A 20 60.51 -13.12 34.05
CA GLN A 20 59.44 -14.09 33.83
C GLN A 20 58.37 -13.38 33.00
N SER A 21 58.43 -13.55 31.69
CA SER A 21 57.36 -13.23 30.78
C SER A 21 56.18 -14.18 31.05
N ASN A 22 55.32 -13.77 31.98
CA ASN A 22 53.99 -14.33 32.06
C ASN A 22 53.22 -13.89 30.80
N SER A 23 53.30 -14.71 29.74
CA SER A 23 52.32 -14.68 28.69
C SER A 23 50.99 -15.16 29.30
N ALA A 24 50.31 -14.28 30.00
CA ALA A 24 48.89 -14.45 30.25
C ALA A 24 48.24 -14.40 28.89
N SER A 25 47.98 -15.56 28.31
CA SER A 25 46.97 -15.73 27.28
C SER A 25 45.68 -15.15 27.89
N GLN A 26 45.39 -13.89 27.58
CA GLN A 26 44.06 -13.38 27.75
C GLN A 26 43.14 -14.22 26.85
N THR A 27 42.62 -15.31 27.40
CA THR A 27 41.41 -15.94 26.90
C THR A 27 40.40 -14.83 26.95
N GLN A 28 40.13 -14.17 25.81
CA GLN A 28 38.94 -13.35 25.65
C GLN A 28 37.77 -14.30 25.91
N GLN A 29 37.32 -14.33 27.16
CA GLN A 29 35.96 -14.79 27.47
C GLN A 29 35.04 -13.92 26.65
N SER A 30 34.58 -14.43 25.55
CA SER A 30 33.51 -13.80 24.78
C SER A 30 32.25 -13.80 25.67
N THR A 31 32.11 -12.75 26.47
CA THR A 31 30.91 -12.56 27.28
C THR A 31 29.75 -12.40 26.30
N THR A 32 28.75 -13.26 26.44
CA THR A 32 27.52 -13.17 25.62
C THR A 32 26.99 -11.74 25.67
N PRO A 33 26.77 -11.09 24.52
CA PRO A 33 26.26 -9.73 24.48
C PRO A 33 24.94 -9.59 25.22
N GLN A 34 24.78 -8.54 25.99
CA GLN A 34 23.59 -8.32 26.82
C GLN A 34 22.30 -8.21 25.99
N TRP A 35 22.39 -7.71 24.74
CA TRP A 35 21.24 -7.55 23.86
C TRP A 35 20.57 -8.88 23.46
N ILE A 36 21.25 -10.02 23.62
CA ILE A 36 20.69 -11.35 23.36
C ILE A 36 19.59 -11.70 24.38
N THR A 37 19.80 -11.32 25.63
CA THR A 37 18.88 -11.61 26.74
C THR A 37 17.91 -10.47 27.02
N VAL A 38 18.35 -9.21 26.78
CA VAL A 38 17.56 -8.01 26.99
C VAL A 38 17.65 -7.14 25.75
N THR A 39 16.57 -7.10 24.97
CA THR A 39 16.50 -6.23 23.81
C THR A 39 16.72 -4.77 24.23
N PRO A 40 17.64 -4.01 23.58
CA PRO A 40 17.87 -2.63 23.91
C PRO A 40 16.59 -1.79 23.81
N ALA A 41 16.36 -0.91 24.76
CA ALA A 41 15.24 0.04 24.74
C ALA A 41 15.74 1.45 24.44
N SER A 42 15.08 2.14 23.51
CA SER A 42 15.40 3.50 23.11
C SER A 42 14.13 4.24 22.66
N SER A 43 14.08 5.55 22.89
CA SER A 43 12.99 6.40 22.41
C SER A 43 13.08 6.72 20.91
N TYR A 44 14.29 6.66 20.33
CA TYR A 44 14.58 7.02 18.94
C TYR A 44 14.99 5.84 18.07
N MET A 45 15.34 4.69 18.67
CA MET A 45 15.68 3.46 17.95
C MET A 45 14.68 2.35 18.27
N VAL A 46 14.42 1.50 17.29
CA VAL A 46 13.69 0.24 17.47
C VAL A 46 14.65 -0.90 17.17
N TYR A 47 14.67 -1.91 18.05
CA TYR A 47 15.56 -3.04 17.92
C TYR A 47 14.78 -4.34 17.77
N GLY A 48 15.35 -5.28 17.03
CA GLY A 48 14.83 -6.63 16.94
C GLY A 48 15.95 -7.64 17.07
N VAL A 49 15.79 -8.60 17.97
CA VAL A 49 16.74 -9.70 18.15
C VAL A 49 16.20 -10.93 17.47
N GLY A 50 17.04 -11.54 16.62
CA GLY A 50 16.73 -12.78 15.94
C GLY A 50 17.82 -13.82 16.14
N ASN A 51 17.50 -15.09 15.94
CA ASN A 51 18.46 -16.16 15.98
C ASN A 51 18.18 -17.23 14.92
N ALA A 52 19.20 -18.05 14.63
CA ALA A 52 19.09 -19.23 13.79
C ALA A 52 20.07 -20.31 14.23
N GLN A 53 19.69 -21.58 14.01
CA GLN A 53 20.55 -22.73 14.27
C GLN A 53 21.57 -22.90 13.12
N ASN A 54 22.81 -23.16 13.47
CA ASN A 54 23.85 -23.51 12.51
C ASN A 54 23.80 -25.01 12.21
N THR A 55 23.27 -25.36 11.06
CA THR A 55 23.15 -26.76 10.60
C THR A 55 24.33 -27.21 9.74
N GLY A 56 25.46 -26.49 9.80
CA GLY A 56 26.70 -26.79 9.06
C GLY A 56 27.16 -25.70 8.10
N ASP A 57 26.25 -24.78 7.71
CA ASP A 57 26.60 -23.61 6.92
C ASP A 57 26.39 -22.32 7.76
N ILE A 58 27.50 -21.78 8.22
CA ILE A 58 27.52 -20.58 9.08
C ILE A 58 27.03 -19.33 8.36
N GLN A 59 27.21 -19.23 7.05
CA GLN A 59 26.75 -18.06 6.27
C GLN A 59 25.25 -18.10 6.09
N GLN A 60 24.69 -19.25 5.79
CA GLN A 60 23.26 -19.44 5.71
C GLN A 60 22.57 -19.17 7.05
N ALA A 61 23.16 -19.67 8.16
CA ALA A 61 22.65 -19.42 9.50
C ALA A 61 22.72 -17.94 9.89
N LYS A 62 23.76 -17.18 9.49
CA LYS A 62 23.83 -15.73 9.66
C LYS A 62 22.70 -15.01 8.93
N LEU A 63 22.48 -15.31 7.66
CA LEU A 63 21.37 -14.72 6.89
C LEU A 63 20.02 -15.01 7.53
N ALA A 64 19.81 -16.24 7.99
CA ALA A 64 18.56 -16.61 8.67
C ALA A 64 18.38 -15.87 10.01
N ALA A 65 19.45 -15.68 10.79
CA ALA A 65 19.42 -14.88 12.02
C ALA A 65 19.10 -13.40 11.74
N GLN A 66 19.71 -12.81 10.71
CA GLN A 66 19.42 -11.44 10.26
C GLN A 66 17.96 -11.28 9.85
N GLU A 67 17.39 -12.19 9.04
CA GLU A 67 15.97 -12.14 8.65
C GLU A 67 15.05 -12.32 9.87
N SER A 68 15.40 -13.22 10.80
CA SER A 68 14.69 -13.37 12.06
C SER A 68 14.68 -12.07 12.87
N ALA A 69 15.84 -11.37 12.94
CA ALA A 69 15.96 -10.08 13.63
C ALA A 69 15.10 -8.97 12.97
N ARG A 70 15.11 -8.89 11.63
CA ARG A 70 14.26 -7.94 10.88
C ARG A 70 12.79 -8.21 11.12
N LEU A 71 12.39 -9.49 11.13
CA LEU A 71 11.00 -9.88 11.42
C LEU A 71 10.59 -9.53 12.86
N ALA A 72 11.46 -9.75 13.85
CA ALA A 72 11.22 -9.38 15.23
C ALA A 72 11.03 -7.87 15.39
N LEU A 73 11.88 -7.06 14.74
CA LEU A 73 11.77 -5.60 14.71
C LEU A 73 10.44 -5.16 14.05
N ALA A 74 10.09 -5.71 12.89
CA ALA A 74 8.85 -5.41 12.19
C ALA A 74 7.61 -5.74 13.05
N LYS A 75 7.63 -6.85 13.79
CA LYS A 75 6.56 -7.22 14.72
C LYS A 75 6.39 -6.19 15.85
N GLN A 76 7.47 -5.63 16.39
CA GLN A 76 7.37 -4.58 17.42
C GLN A 76 6.69 -3.31 16.89
N LEU A 77 6.98 -2.92 15.64
CA LEU A 77 6.30 -1.79 14.99
C LEU A 77 4.83 -2.10 14.70
N ASN A 78 4.51 -3.31 14.23
CA ASN A 78 3.14 -3.71 13.87
C ASN A 78 2.21 -3.95 15.08
N VAL A 79 2.72 -4.42 16.21
CA VAL A 79 1.90 -4.63 17.43
C VAL A 79 1.27 -3.31 17.90
N THR A 80 1.92 -2.19 17.64
CA THR A 80 1.38 -0.87 17.97
C THR A 80 0.16 -0.49 17.10
N ILE A 81 0.03 -1.04 15.87
CA ILE A 81 -1.07 -0.71 14.93
C ILE A 81 -2.36 -1.47 15.28
N SER A 82 -2.27 -2.71 15.73
CA SER A 82 -3.43 -3.56 15.99
C SER A 82 -4.38 -3.03 17.07
N GLY A 83 -3.94 -2.05 17.86
CA GLY A 83 -4.75 -1.40 18.89
C GLY A 83 -5.67 -0.27 18.39
N ASN A 84 -5.44 0.31 17.20
CA ASN A 84 -6.11 1.56 16.79
C ASN A 84 -6.69 1.59 15.37
N THR A 85 -6.64 0.51 14.61
CA THR A 85 -7.22 0.50 13.25
C THR A 85 -8.67 0.04 13.32
N THR A 86 -9.58 0.94 13.61
CA THR A 86 -10.99 0.78 13.23
C THR A 86 -11.07 1.02 11.73
N ILE A 87 -10.95 -0.05 10.95
CA ILE A 87 -11.39 -0.04 9.55
C ILE A 87 -12.92 0.06 9.64
N SER A 88 -13.46 1.24 9.40
CA SER A 88 -14.88 1.39 9.12
C SER A 88 -15.16 0.72 7.77
N GLN A 89 -15.34 -0.59 7.79
CA GLN A 89 -15.97 -1.30 6.69
C GLN A 89 -17.43 -0.88 6.68
N GLN A 90 -17.74 0.19 5.98
CA GLN A 90 -19.08 0.45 5.51
C GLN A 90 -19.34 -0.51 4.35
N ALA A 91 -19.79 -1.69 4.71
CA ALA A 91 -20.21 -2.73 3.78
C ALA A 91 -21.57 -2.34 3.21
N ASP A 92 -21.63 -1.56 2.16
CA ASP A 92 -22.77 -1.54 1.20
C ASP A 92 -22.56 -0.62 -0.02
N ASN A 93 -21.37 -0.19 -0.35
CA ASN A 93 -21.15 0.72 -1.48
C ASN A 93 -20.53 0.03 -2.69
N LYS A 94 -21.38 -0.61 -3.49
CA LYS A 94 -21.07 -0.96 -4.88
C LYS A 94 -21.31 0.26 -5.78
N SER A 95 -20.71 1.41 -5.47
CA SER A 95 -20.80 2.60 -6.30
C SER A 95 -19.60 2.68 -7.26
N MET A 96 -19.77 3.43 -8.35
CA MET A 96 -18.66 3.69 -9.28
C MET A 96 -17.47 4.32 -8.56
N THR A 97 -17.71 5.27 -7.68
CA THR A 97 -16.70 5.93 -6.84
C THR A 97 -15.97 4.91 -5.96
N PHE A 98 -16.70 3.96 -5.38
CA PHE A 98 -16.09 2.89 -4.58
C PHE A 98 -15.11 2.05 -5.42
N HIS A 99 -15.49 1.64 -6.63
CA HIS A 99 -14.61 0.88 -7.52
C HIS A 99 -13.38 1.69 -7.96
N ILE A 100 -13.55 2.99 -8.19
CA ILE A 100 -12.45 3.91 -8.49
C ILE A 100 -11.48 3.99 -7.30
N ASP A 101 -11.98 4.18 -6.10
CA ASP A 101 -11.18 4.28 -4.88
C ASP A 101 -10.47 2.96 -4.57
N GLU A 102 -11.14 1.82 -4.70
CA GLU A 102 -10.56 0.48 -4.54
C GLU A 102 -9.41 0.26 -5.54
N TYR A 103 -9.62 0.61 -6.81
CA TYR A 103 -8.59 0.52 -7.83
C TYR A 103 -7.38 1.41 -7.50
N ILE A 104 -7.60 2.69 -7.16
CA ILE A 104 -6.54 3.63 -6.81
C ILE A 104 -5.74 3.12 -5.60
N GLN A 105 -6.44 2.65 -4.56
CA GLN A 105 -5.78 2.10 -3.37
C GLN A 105 -4.93 0.86 -3.67
N SER A 106 -5.40 0.00 -4.58
CA SER A 106 -4.65 -1.19 -5.00
C SER A 106 -3.39 -0.85 -5.80
N LYS A 107 -3.42 0.26 -6.54
CA LYS A 107 -2.32 0.71 -7.39
C LYS A 107 -1.20 1.41 -6.63
N VAL A 108 -1.53 2.14 -5.57
CA VAL A 108 -0.54 2.81 -4.73
C VAL A 108 0.10 1.78 -3.80
N PRO A 109 1.42 1.49 -3.91
CA PRO A 109 2.06 0.49 -3.06
C PRO A 109 2.01 0.87 -1.58
N ASN A 110 2.04 -0.14 -0.72
CA ASN A 110 2.20 0.09 0.71
C ASN A 110 3.61 0.57 1.02
N ILE A 111 3.73 1.42 2.03
CA ILE A 111 5.03 1.89 2.50
C ILE A 111 5.77 0.71 3.12
N GLN A 112 6.97 0.44 2.62
CA GLN A 112 7.85 -0.58 3.18
C GLN A 112 8.76 0.02 4.24
N LEU A 113 9.07 -0.75 5.27
CA LEU A 113 10.02 -0.36 6.28
C LEU A 113 11.43 -0.32 5.68
N GLN A 114 11.93 0.91 5.43
CA GLN A 114 13.27 1.14 4.90
C GLN A 114 14.22 1.57 6.01
N GLY A 115 15.53 1.31 5.84
CA GLY A 115 16.54 1.76 6.79
C GLY A 115 16.79 0.82 7.97
N VAL A 116 16.24 -0.41 7.95
CA VAL A 116 16.62 -1.44 8.92
C VAL A 116 18.03 -1.91 8.61
N LYS A 117 18.92 -1.81 9.61
CA LYS A 117 20.32 -2.27 9.53
C LYS A 117 20.55 -3.41 10.50
N ILE A 118 21.45 -4.30 10.18
CA ILE A 118 22.01 -5.24 11.18
C ILE A 118 23.14 -4.50 11.90
N GLU A 119 22.94 -4.28 13.19
CA GLU A 119 23.88 -3.52 14.02
C GLU A 119 24.95 -4.41 14.63
N ASP A 120 24.58 -5.63 15.01
CA ASP A 120 25.50 -6.58 15.60
C ASP A 120 25.16 -8.03 15.29
N GLU A 121 26.15 -8.91 15.35
CA GLU A 121 26.00 -10.36 15.21
C GLU A 121 26.85 -11.07 16.28
N TYR A 122 26.32 -12.15 16.82
CA TYR A 122 27.02 -12.98 17.79
C TYR A 122 26.86 -14.45 17.48
N ILE A 123 27.98 -15.17 17.53
CA ILE A 123 28.00 -16.62 17.38
C ILE A 123 28.20 -17.22 18.76
N SER A 124 27.30 -18.08 19.20
CA SER A 124 27.41 -18.78 20.49
C SER A 124 28.72 -19.52 20.64
N ALA A 125 29.23 -19.68 21.86
CA ALA A 125 30.53 -20.31 22.13
C ALA A 125 30.63 -21.76 21.59
N ASP A 126 29.51 -22.48 21.54
CA ASP A 126 29.37 -23.81 20.96
C ASP A 126 29.22 -23.80 19.42
N LYS A 127 29.13 -22.60 18.80
CA LYS A 127 28.91 -22.36 17.38
C LYS A 127 27.60 -22.95 16.83
N GLN A 128 26.65 -23.30 17.68
CA GLN A 128 25.39 -23.91 17.27
C GLN A 128 24.30 -22.86 16.98
N THR A 129 24.36 -21.69 17.61
CA THR A 129 23.36 -20.65 17.44
C THR A 129 24.02 -19.33 17.02
N ILE A 130 23.44 -18.69 16.03
CA ILE A 130 23.83 -17.36 15.58
C ILE A 130 22.71 -16.39 15.94
N TYR A 131 23.09 -15.25 16.50
CA TYR A 131 22.20 -14.16 16.88
C TYR A 131 22.49 -12.95 16.01
N ALA A 132 21.48 -12.17 15.71
CA ALA A 132 21.60 -10.89 15.05
C ALA A 132 20.76 -9.83 15.75
N LEU A 133 21.26 -8.61 15.80
CA LEU A 133 20.55 -7.42 16.30
C LEU A 133 20.23 -6.54 15.10
N ALA A 134 18.96 -6.40 14.77
CA ALA A 134 18.48 -5.43 13.81
C ALA A 134 18.13 -4.11 14.53
N ALA A 135 18.44 -2.98 13.90
CA ALA A 135 18.16 -1.65 14.41
C ALA A 135 17.50 -0.79 13.35
N PHE A 136 16.60 0.09 13.78
CA PHE A 136 15.88 1.02 12.93
C PHE A 136 15.79 2.38 13.62
N ASN A 137 16.23 3.42 12.92
CA ASN A 137 16.16 4.79 13.42
C ASN A 137 14.76 5.37 13.20
N ARG A 138 13.94 5.38 14.25
CA ARG A 138 12.58 5.90 14.22
C ARG A 138 12.54 7.40 13.94
N THR A 139 13.40 8.20 14.58
CA THR A 139 13.42 9.65 14.42
C THR A 139 13.76 10.05 12.99
N GLU A 140 14.74 9.39 12.38
CA GLU A 140 15.12 9.64 10.99
C GLU A 140 13.96 9.25 10.04
N ALA A 141 13.32 8.11 10.27
CA ALA A 141 12.18 7.67 9.46
C ALA A 141 10.99 8.64 9.56
N VAL A 142 10.70 9.17 10.76
CA VAL A 142 9.67 10.21 10.96
C VAL A 142 10.01 11.45 10.14
N MET A 143 11.21 11.99 10.29
CA MET A 143 11.66 13.19 9.58
C MET A 143 11.56 13.02 8.05
N GLN A 144 12.05 11.91 7.51
CA GLN A 144 11.98 11.62 6.06
C GLN A 144 10.54 11.48 5.57
N THR A 145 9.66 10.91 6.40
CA THR A 145 8.25 10.76 6.06
C THR A 145 7.53 12.11 6.05
N GLU A 146 7.79 12.98 7.02
CA GLU A 146 7.25 14.34 7.06
C GLU A 146 7.70 15.17 5.85
N LEU A 147 8.99 15.11 5.48
CA LEU A 147 9.51 15.74 4.27
C LEU A 147 8.80 15.21 3.01
N SER A 148 8.55 13.90 2.93
CA SER A 148 7.84 13.29 1.81
C SER A 148 6.37 13.74 1.74
N ILE A 149 5.69 13.90 2.88
CA ILE A 149 4.33 14.43 2.94
C ILE A 149 4.29 15.88 2.48
N ASN A 150 5.22 16.72 2.94
CA ASN A 150 5.30 18.13 2.53
C ASN A 150 5.54 18.25 1.03
N ALA A 151 6.42 17.43 0.45
CA ALA A 151 6.66 17.40 -0.99
C ALA A 151 5.41 17.01 -1.78
N LEU A 152 4.62 16.03 -1.28
CA LEU A 152 3.33 15.67 -1.89
C LEU A 152 2.30 16.78 -1.76
N ASP A 153 2.26 17.49 -0.63
CA ASP A 153 1.36 18.62 -0.42
C ASP A 153 1.65 19.76 -1.39
N ASP A 154 2.94 20.03 -1.69
CA ASP A 154 3.36 20.98 -2.70
C ASP A 154 2.96 20.51 -4.11
N GLU A 155 3.20 19.23 -4.45
CA GLU A 155 2.81 18.65 -5.74
C GLU A 155 1.30 18.72 -5.96
N ILE A 156 0.49 18.33 -4.98
CA ILE A 156 -0.98 18.41 -5.03
C ILE A 156 -1.44 19.88 -5.19
N SER A 157 -0.88 20.79 -4.40
CA SER A 157 -1.26 22.20 -4.43
C SER A 157 -1.00 22.84 -5.79
N GLN A 158 0.10 22.49 -6.46
CA GLN A 158 0.51 22.98 -7.77
C GLN A 158 -0.13 22.20 -8.93
N PHE A 159 -0.84 21.11 -8.65
CA PHE A 159 -1.42 20.26 -9.68
C PHE A 159 -2.40 21.04 -10.56
N SER A 160 -2.19 21.01 -11.88
CA SER A 160 -3.03 21.73 -12.83
C SER A 160 -4.14 20.84 -13.40
N LEU A 161 -5.38 21.27 -13.23
CA LEU A 161 -6.56 20.66 -13.86
C LEU A 161 -6.93 21.37 -15.19
N SER A 162 -6.08 22.21 -15.75
CA SER A 162 -6.38 23.02 -16.94
C SER A 162 -6.72 22.21 -18.20
N GLN A 163 -6.22 20.99 -18.33
CA GLN A 163 -6.56 20.08 -19.42
C GLN A 163 -8.00 19.53 -19.30
N ALA A 164 -8.61 19.64 -18.11
CA ALA A 164 -9.97 19.17 -17.83
C ALA A 164 -11.05 19.85 -18.68
N GLN A 165 -10.79 21.03 -19.23
CA GLN A 165 -11.74 21.78 -20.06
C GLN A 165 -11.82 21.30 -21.51
N LYS A 166 -10.83 20.52 -21.99
CA LYS A 166 -10.75 20.11 -23.39
C LYS A 166 -11.48 18.80 -23.69
N SER A 167 -11.51 17.89 -22.75
CA SER A 167 -12.13 16.58 -22.87
C SER A 167 -12.42 16.03 -21.48
N LYS A 168 -13.56 15.38 -21.32
CA LYS A 168 -13.97 14.74 -20.08
C LYS A 168 -13.03 13.59 -19.71
N SER A 169 -12.58 12.83 -20.72
CA SER A 169 -11.58 11.77 -20.51
C SER A 169 -10.26 12.32 -19.93
N LEU A 170 -9.81 13.50 -20.37
CA LEU A 170 -8.60 14.14 -19.80
C LEU A 170 -8.85 14.65 -18.39
N ALA A 171 -10.04 15.22 -18.12
CA ALA A 171 -10.43 15.66 -16.80
C ALA A 171 -10.38 14.50 -15.80
N LEU A 172 -10.93 13.36 -16.20
CA LEU A 172 -10.97 12.14 -15.37
C LEU A 172 -9.57 11.61 -15.07
N LYS A 173 -8.70 11.52 -16.09
CA LYS A 173 -7.30 11.11 -15.87
C LYS A 173 -6.58 12.01 -14.88
N SER A 174 -6.79 13.33 -14.97
CA SER A 174 -6.21 14.29 -14.04
C SER A 174 -6.75 14.15 -12.63
N ALA A 175 -8.07 13.93 -12.49
CA ALA A 175 -8.70 13.70 -11.19
C ALA A 175 -8.18 12.42 -10.52
N VAL A 176 -8.04 11.32 -11.29
CA VAL A 176 -7.49 10.06 -10.79
C VAL A 176 -6.03 10.24 -10.35
N ALA A 177 -5.19 10.90 -11.16
CA ALA A 177 -3.80 11.15 -10.80
C ALA A 177 -3.70 11.96 -9.49
N LEU A 178 -4.56 12.96 -9.32
CA LEU A 178 -4.62 13.77 -8.12
C LEU A 178 -5.07 12.94 -6.89
N LYS A 179 -6.05 12.05 -7.05
CA LYS A 179 -6.46 11.12 -5.99
C LYS A 179 -5.35 10.11 -5.65
N GLU A 180 -4.59 9.63 -6.62
CA GLU A 180 -3.43 8.74 -6.37
C GLU A 180 -2.40 9.43 -5.45
N LEU A 181 -2.13 10.73 -5.66
CA LEU A 181 -1.27 11.51 -4.76
C LEU A 181 -1.87 11.63 -3.35
N GLY A 182 -3.18 11.89 -3.26
CA GLY A 182 -3.89 11.94 -1.98
C GLY A 182 -3.83 10.62 -1.21
N VAL A 183 -4.03 9.48 -1.89
CA VAL A 183 -3.89 8.14 -1.29
C VAL A 183 -2.46 7.89 -0.82
N LYS A 184 -1.47 8.26 -1.61
CA LYS A 184 -0.05 8.15 -1.25
C LYS A 184 0.28 8.96 0.01
N ARG A 185 -0.21 10.21 0.07
CA ARG A 185 -0.09 11.07 1.25
C ARG A 185 -0.71 10.43 2.50
N ASN A 186 -1.91 9.89 2.38
CA ASN A 186 -2.59 9.23 3.50
C ASN A 186 -1.83 7.97 3.98
N LYS A 187 -1.26 7.18 3.07
CA LYS A 187 -0.41 6.04 3.44
C LYS A 187 0.84 6.48 4.21
N LEU A 188 1.46 7.61 3.85
CA LEU A 188 2.57 8.18 4.62
C LEU A 188 2.14 8.64 6.01
N ASN A 189 0.97 9.26 6.16
CA ASN A 189 0.43 9.61 7.47
C ASN A 189 0.14 8.37 8.33
N ASN A 190 -0.39 7.31 7.75
CA ASN A 190 -0.57 6.03 8.44
C ASN A 190 0.79 5.42 8.85
N TYR A 191 1.82 5.62 8.05
CA TYR A 191 3.18 5.19 8.39
C TYR A 191 3.75 6.00 9.57
N LEU A 192 3.50 7.31 9.66
CA LEU A 192 3.85 8.11 10.85
C LEU A 192 3.17 7.56 12.12
N GLN A 193 1.89 7.19 12.02
CA GLN A 193 1.19 6.57 13.14
C GLN A 193 1.84 5.24 13.56
N MET A 194 2.27 4.42 12.60
CA MET A 194 3.03 3.20 12.88
C MET A 194 4.35 3.51 13.62
N LEU A 195 5.00 4.62 13.28
CA LEU A 195 6.20 5.10 13.95
C LEU A 195 5.92 5.79 15.28
N GLN A 196 4.67 5.83 15.77
CA GLN A 196 4.23 6.54 16.99
C GLN A 196 4.47 8.04 16.91
N ALA A 197 4.43 8.63 15.71
CA ALA A 197 4.54 10.05 15.48
C ALA A 197 3.17 10.69 15.23
N ALA A 198 3.10 12.01 15.37
CA ALA A 198 1.88 12.77 15.07
C ALA A 198 1.60 12.78 13.56
N HIS A 199 0.32 12.82 13.20
CA HIS A 199 -0.08 13.03 11.82
C HIS A 199 0.26 14.45 11.36
N VAL A 200 0.75 14.59 10.14
CA VAL A 200 0.85 15.88 9.46
C VAL A 200 -0.55 16.30 9.02
N SER A 201 -1.02 17.45 9.51
CA SER A 201 -2.33 18.00 9.12
C SER A 201 -2.36 18.33 7.63
N MET A 202 -3.54 18.15 7.01
CA MET A 202 -3.70 18.44 5.58
C MET A 202 -3.94 19.93 5.38
N PRO A 203 -3.12 20.63 4.56
CA PRO A 203 -3.35 22.02 4.21
C PRO A 203 -4.69 22.21 3.48
N ASN A 204 -5.35 23.35 3.68
CA ASN A 204 -6.65 23.64 3.03
C ASN A 204 -6.54 23.66 1.50
N THR A 205 -5.41 24.10 0.96
CA THR A 205 -5.13 24.08 -0.50
C THR A 205 -5.11 22.66 -1.05
N VAL A 206 -4.48 21.73 -0.35
CA VAL A 206 -4.43 20.30 -0.69
C VAL A 206 -5.85 19.71 -0.63
N ARG A 207 -6.57 19.96 0.46
CA ARG A 207 -7.95 19.50 0.64
C ARG A 207 -8.84 19.97 -0.50
N ALA A 208 -8.84 21.26 -0.79
CA ALA A 208 -9.64 21.83 -1.88
C ALA A 208 -9.34 21.19 -3.24
N LYS A 209 -8.07 20.86 -3.52
CA LYS A 209 -7.69 20.18 -4.76
C LYS A 209 -8.23 18.75 -4.81
N LEU A 210 -8.16 18.01 -3.72
CA LEU A 210 -8.69 16.64 -3.64
C LEU A 210 -10.23 16.64 -3.74
N ASP A 211 -10.91 17.61 -3.09
CA ASP A 211 -12.36 17.77 -3.20
C ASP A 211 -12.79 18.10 -4.65
N MET A 212 -11.99 18.88 -5.39
CA MET A 212 -12.23 19.12 -6.82
C MET A 212 -12.09 17.82 -7.65
N ALA A 213 -11.11 16.97 -7.34
CA ALA A 213 -10.98 15.68 -8.00
C ALA A 213 -12.18 14.77 -7.73
N ASP A 214 -12.64 14.71 -6.47
CA ASP A 214 -13.83 13.95 -6.10
C ASP A 214 -15.10 14.49 -6.80
N ALA A 215 -15.26 15.80 -6.89
CA ALA A 215 -16.38 16.42 -7.61
C ALA A 215 -16.36 16.05 -9.10
N LEU A 216 -15.20 16.08 -9.75
CA LEU A 216 -15.04 15.68 -11.16
C LEU A 216 -15.39 14.20 -11.38
N LEU A 217 -14.98 13.31 -10.48
CA LEU A 217 -15.29 11.88 -10.58
C LEU A 217 -16.77 11.58 -10.30
N ASN A 218 -17.37 12.27 -9.34
CA ASN A 218 -18.79 12.10 -8.99
C ASN A 218 -19.75 12.72 -10.01
N ASP A 219 -19.29 13.66 -10.85
CA ASP A 219 -20.13 14.31 -11.86
C ASP A 219 -20.16 13.57 -13.18
N ILE A 220 -19.46 12.45 -13.32
CA ILE A 220 -19.47 11.65 -14.55
C ILE A 220 -20.87 11.14 -14.82
N SER A 221 -21.32 11.37 -16.05
CA SER A 221 -22.63 10.92 -16.50
C SER A 221 -22.55 10.12 -17.80
N PHE A 222 -23.45 9.15 -17.92
CA PHE A 222 -23.56 8.29 -19.10
C PHE A 222 -24.98 8.39 -19.67
N SER A 223 -25.09 8.38 -20.99
CA SER A 223 -26.35 8.03 -21.67
C SER A 223 -26.32 6.56 -22.06
N ILE A 224 -27.48 5.93 -22.14
CA ILE A 224 -27.61 4.57 -22.64
C ILE A 224 -28.49 4.59 -23.88
N ASN A 225 -27.90 4.25 -25.03
CA ASN A 225 -28.59 4.20 -26.30
C ASN A 225 -28.80 2.73 -26.71
N ALA A 226 -30.07 2.34 -26.97
CA ALA A 226 -30.40 1.05 -27.50
C ALA A 226 -30.44 1.10 -29.03
N ASP A 227 -29.81 0.17 -29.69
CA ASP A 227 -29.74 0.13 -31.16
C ASP A 227 -31.13 -0.03 -31.84
N ASN A 228 -32.13 -0.49 -31.09
CA ASN A 228 -33.53 -0.57 -31.60
C ASN A 228 -34.54 -0.61 -30.42
N SER A 229 -35.82 -0.37 -30.79
CA SER A 229 -36.97 -0.37 -29.85
C SER A 229 -37.19 -1.71 -29.12
N LYS A 230 -36.75 -2.85 -29.71
CA LYS A 230 -36.88 -4.17 -29.07
C LYS A 230 -36.01 -4.30 -27.81
N HIS A 231 -34.97 -3.50 -27.70
CA HIS A 231 -34.03 -3.51 -26.56
C HIS A 231 -34.39 -2.52 -25.47
N GLN A 232 -35.52 -1.76 -25.61
CA GLN A 232 -35.89 -0.75 -24.63
C GLN A 232 -36.01 -1.30 -23.19
N LYS A 233 -36.71 -2.46 -23.05
CA LYS A 233 -36.81 -3.12 -21.73
C LYS A 233 -35.46 -3.48 -21.12
N VAL A 234 -34.53 -3.95 -21.96
CA VAL A 234 -33.18 -4.30 -21.55
C VAL A 234 -32.40 -3.05 -21.18
N ARG A 235 -32.54 -1.95 -21.96
CA ARG A 235 -32.00 -0.64 -21.65
C ARG A 235 -32.43 -0.15 -20.26
N ASP A 236 -33.73 -0.20 -19.99
CA ASP A 236 -34.28 0.29 -18.73
C ASP A 236 -33.83 -0.57 -17.53
N MET A 237 -33.73 -1.89 -17.70
CA MET A 237 -33.16 -2.80 -16.70
C MET A 237 -31.68 -2.50 -16.46
N LEU A 238 -30.91 -2.29 -17.53
CA LEU A 238 -29.48 -1.96 -17.44
C LEU A 238 -29.30 -0.58 -16.78
N ALA A 239 -30.07 0.44 -17.19
CA ALA A 239 -30.05 1.76 -16.59
C ALA A 239 -30.32 1.70 -15.08
N LYS A 240 -31.39 0.99 -14.69
CA LYS A 240 -31.74 0.81 -13.27
C LYS A 240 -30.61 0.10 -12.50
N ALA A 241 -30.04 -0.96 -13.08
CA ALA A 241 -29.00 -1.72 -12.43
C ALA A 241 -27.69 -0.91 -12.31
N LEU A 242 -27.30 -0.15 -13.33
CA LEU A 242 -26.14 0.74 -13.25
C LEU A 242 -26.36 1.91 -12.26
N THR A 243 -27.57 2.48 -12.24
CA THR A 243 -27.91 3.54 -11.28
C THR A 243 -27.87 3.02 -9.84
N SER A 244 -28.28 1.77 -9.59
CA SER A 244 -28.17 1.17 -8.25
C SER A 244 -26.73 1.00 -7.78
N GLN A 245 -25.76 1.14 -8.68
CA GLN A 245 -24.33 1.14 -8.39
C GLN A 245 -23.71 2.56 -8.38
N GLY A 246 -24.56 3.58 -8.29
CA GLY A 246 -24.11 4.97 -8.23
C GLY A 246 -23.63 5.54 -9.57
N ILE A 247 -23.85 4.85 -10.69
CA ILE A 247 -23.53 5.36 -12.03
C ILE A 247 -24.64 6.33 -12.44
N LYS A 248 -24.28 7.58 -12.74
CA LYS A 248 -25.20 8.64 -13.12
C LYS A 248 -25.64 8.44 -14.57
N ILE A 249 -26.89 8.04 -14.78
CA ILE A 249 -27.47 7.88 -16.10
C ILE A 249 -28.37 9.09 -16.41
N THR A 250 -28.15 9.70 -17.57
CA THR A 250 -28.95 10.81 -18.09
C THR A 250 -29.37 10.56 -19.54
N ASN A 251 -30.47 11.17 -19.96
CA ASN A 251 -30.95 11.04 -21.34
C ASN A 251 -30.41 12.15 -22.26
N GLN A 252 -29.88 13.24 -21.70
CA GLN A 252 -29.36 14.38 -22.46
C GLN A 252 -28.12 14.95 -21.78
N GLY A 253 -27.17 15.42 -22.59
CA GLY A 253 -25.97 16.08 -22.06
C GLY A 253 -25.03 15.17 -21.28
N ALA A 254 -25.05 13.87 -21.56
CA ALA A 254 -24.13 12.93 -20.95
C ALA A 254 -22.67 13.21 -21.37
N ASP A 255 -21.73 12.92 -20.47
CA ASP A 255 -20.30 13.00 -20.79
C ASP A 255 -19.87 11.88 -21.74
N PHE A 256 -20.50 10.71 -21.56
CA PHE A 256 -20.24 9.52 -22.36
C PHE A 256 -21.54 8.86 -22.84
N ASP A 257 -21.54 8.40 -24.07
CA ASP A 257 -22.64 7.63 -24.65
C ASP A 257 -22.31 6.13 -24.64
N LEU A 258 -23.19 5.35 -24.03
CA LEU A 258 -23.12 3.90 -24.03
C LEU A 258 -24.04 3.32 -25.09
N SER A 259 -23.46 2.66 -26.10
CA SER A 259 -24.20 1.83 -27.05
C SER A 259 -24.04 0.37 -26.67
N PHE A 260 -25.14 -0.39 -26.59
CA PHE A 260 -25.05 -1.76 -26.14
C PHE A 260 -25.93 -2.72 -26.94
N ARG A 261 -25.50 -4.00 -26.99
CA ARG A 261 -26.26 -5.15 -27.38
C ARG A 261 -26.14 -6.22 -26.30
N VAL A 262 -27.24 -6.95 -26.02
CA VAL A 262 -27.22 -8.08 -25.09
C VAL A 262 -27.87 -9.29 -25.80
N ASP A 263 -27.09 -10.34 -25.93
CA ASP A 263 -27.56 -11.63 -26.48
C ASP A 263 -27.91 -12.55 -25.29
N TRP A 264 -29.11 -13.14 -25.36
CA TRP A 264 -29.66 -13.99 -24.30
C TRP A 264 -29.75 -15.43 -24.72
N GLN A 265 -29.35 -16.34 -23.85
CA GLN A 265 -29.58 -17.77 -23.97
C GLN A 265 -30.23 -18.27 -22.69
N ASP A 266 -31.52 -18.64 -22.79
CA ASP A 266 -32.29 -19.23 -21.71
C ASP A 266 -32.37 -20.74 -21.87
N MET A 267 -32.15 -21.50 -20.80
CA MET A 267 -32.30 -22.95 -20.79
C MET A 267 -32.98 -23.43 -19.51
N LYS A 268 -33.66 -24.59 -19.58
CA LYS A 268 -34.20 -25.25 -18.40
C LYS A 268 -33.55 -26.66 -18.29
N LYS A 269 -33.01 -26.96 -17.11
CA LYS A 269 -32.41 -28.26 -16.79
C LYS A 269 -32.80 -28.70 -15.40
N SER A 270 -33.36 -29.87 -15.27
CA SER A 270 -33.75 -30.46 -13.94
C SER A 270 -34.56 -29.50 -13.08
N GLY A 271 -35.60 -28.85 -13.64
CA GLY A 271 -36.45 -27.90 -12.91
C GLY A 271 -35.89 -26.51 -12.73
N THR A 272 -34.59 -26.27 -12.95
CA THR A 272 -33.92 -24.99 -12.80
C THR A 272 -33.82 -24.26 -14.14
N PHE A 273 -34.18 -22.97 -14.13
CA PHE A 273 -33.97 -22.06 -15.26
C PHE A 273 -32.60 -21.40 -15.15
N TYR A 274 -31.91 -21.36 -16.27
CA TYR A 274 -30.61 -20.68 -16.43
C TYR A 274 -30.77 -19.58 -17.47
N SER A 275 -30.30 -18.38 -17.15
CA SER A 275 -30.17 -17.27 -18.11
C SER A 275 -28.71 -16.91 -18.26
N LEU A 276 -28.20 -17.01 -19.48
CA LEU A 276 -26.89 -16.51 -19.89
C LEU A 276 -27.12 -15.16 -20.61
N ALA A 277 -26.36 -14.17 -20.24
CA ALA A 277 -26.32 -12.87 -20.93
C ALA A 277 -24.90 -12.61 -21.41
N GLU A 278 -24.75 -12.25 -22.67
CA GLU A 278 -23.50 -11.75 -23.25
C GLU A 278 -23.75 -10.34 -23.79
N SER A 279 -23.02 -9.37 -23.26
CA SER A 279 -23.14 -7.95 -23.60
C SER A 279 -21.93 -7.46 -24.36
N TYR A 280 -22.21 -6.66 -25.37
CA TYR A 280 -21.24 -5.85 -26.11
C TYR A 280 -21.57 -4.40 -25.84
N LEU A 281 -20.68 -3.68 -25.16
CA LEU A 281 -20.84 -2.28 -24.78
C LEU A 281 -19.75 -1.44 -25.43
N VAL A 282 -20.13 -0.34 -26.04
CA VAL A 282 -19.20 0.66 -26.59
C VAL A 282 -19.40 1.97 -25.85
N VAL A 283 -18.30 2.57 -25.40
CA VAL A 283 -18.26 3.89 -24.76
C VAL A 283 -17.78 4.92 -25.77
N LYS A 284 -18.55 5.98 -25.97
CA LYS A 284 -18.20 7.08 -26.86
C LYS A 284 -18.16 8.40 -26.10
N GLU A 285 -17.24 9.29 -26.47
CA GLU A 285 -17.19 10.67 -26.06
C GLU A 285 -17.24 11.54 -27.32
N GLN A 286 -18.24 12.43 -27.43
CA GLN A 286 -18.46 13.29 -28.60
C GLN A 286 -18.50 12.51 -29.95
N GLY A 287 -19.07 11.30 -29.91
CA GLY A 287 -19.19 10.41 -31.09
C GLY A 287 -17.98 9.51 -31.36
N GLU A 288 -16.81 9.78 -30.74
CA GLU A 288 -15.62 8.95 -30.88
C GLU A 288 -15.64 7.78 -29.89
N GLU A 289 -15.33 6.58 -30.36
CA GLU A 289 -15.17 5.40 -29.53
C GLU A 289 -13.93 5.57 -28.63
N LYS A 290 -14.14 5.43 -27.31
CA LYS A 290 -13.07 5.50 -26.32
C LYS A 290 -12.76 4.14 -25.71
N ALA A 291 -13.76 3.26 -25.62
CA ALA A 291 -13.61 1.89 -25.13
C ALA A 291 -14.72 0.97 -25.61
N HIS A 292 -14.46 -0.34 -25.59
CA HIS A 292 -15.49 -1.37 -25.76
C HIS A 292 -15.30 -2.47 -24.72
N PHE A 293 -16.41 -3.06 -24.28
CA PHE A 293 -16.41 -4.10 -23.26
C PHE A 293 -17.26 -5.29 -23.68
N ASN A 294 -16.79 -6.47 -23.32
CA ASN A 294 -17.55 -7.71 -23.40
C ASN A 294 -17.77 -8.25 -21.99
N ALA A 295 -19.01 -8.51 -21.64
CA ALA A 295 -19.37 -9.12 -20.38
C ALA A 295 -20.25 -10.33 -20.59
N LYS A 296 -19.86 -11.46 -20.02
CA LYS A 296 -20.64 -12.71 -20.05
C LYS A 296 -20.92 -13.14 -18.64
N VAL A 297 -22.21 -13.39 -18.35
CA VAL A 297 -22.69 -13.79 -17.04
C VAL A 297 -23.71 -14.92 -17.16
N LYS A 298 -23.86 -15.67 -16.05
CA LYS A 298 -24.86 -16.74 -15.91
C LYS A 298 -25.55 -16.61 -14.57
N ALA A 299 -26.86 -16.78 -14.56
CA ALA A 299 -27.65 -16.91 -13.35
C ALA A 299 -28.62 -18.07 -13.45
N ALA A 300 -29.04 -18.59 -12.30
CA ALA A 300 -29.99 -19.68 -12.18
C ALA A 300 -31.09 -19.33 -11.16
N SER A 301 -32.29 -19.86 -11.38
CA SER A 301 -33.40 -19.75 -10.42
C SER A 301 -34.45 -20.84 -10.72
N SER A 302 -35.35 -21.08 -9.76
CA SER A 302 -36.52 -21.90 -9.96
C SER A 302 -37.55 -21.21 -10.87
N PHE A 303 -37.43 -19.90 -11.10
CA PHE A 303 -38.32 -19.10 -11.97
C PHE A 303 -37.51 -18.43 -13.08
N LYS A 304 -38.04 -18.47 -14.32
CA LYS A 304 -37.37 -17.93 -15.52
C LYS A 304 -37.05 -16.44 -15.39
N ASP A 305 -38.02 -15.62 -14.97
CA ASP A 305 -37.87 -14.18 -14.87
C ASP A 305 -36.89 -13.78 -13.79
N THR A 306 -36.86 -14.53 -12.70
CA THR A 306 -35.89 -14.33 -11.61
C THR A 306 -34.45 -14.67 -12.08
N ALA A 307 -34.29 -15.79 -12.83
CA ALA A 307 -32.99 -16.11 -13.41
C ALA A 307 -32.49 -15.00 -14.34
N LYS A 308 -33.38 -14.44 -15.17
CA LYS A 308 -33.06 -13.33 -16.07
C LYS A 308 -32.73 -12.04 -15.34
N SER A 309 -33.49 -11.68 -14.30
CA SER A 309 -33.23 -10.52 -13.44
C SER A 309 -31.88 -10.63 -12.71
N ASN A 310 -31.59 -11.81 -12.17
CA ASN A 310 -30.31 -12.07 -11.50
C ASN A 310 -29.13 -12.01 -12.49
N ALA A 311 -29.30 -12.49 -13.71
CA ALA A 311 -28.28 -12.36 -14.76
C ALA A 311 -28.05 -10.89 -15.14
N MET A 312 -29.12 -10.08 -15.22
CA MET A 312 -29.01 -8.65 -15.48
C MET A 312 -28.27 -7.92 -14.35
N GLY A 313 -28.57 -8.23 -13.09
CA GLY A 313 -27.84 -7.66 -11.93
C GLY A 313 -26.33 -7.95 -12.00
N LYS A 314 -25.96 -9.24 -12.23
CA LYS A 314 -24.56 -9.62 -12.41
C LYS A 314 -23.90 -8.96 -13.61
N LEU A 315 -24.65 -8.75 -14.69
CA LEU A 315 -24.15 -8.05 -15.88
C LEU A 315 -23.85 -6.59 -15.56
N ALA A 316 -24.75 -5.91 -14.86
CA ALA A 316 -24.56 -4.53 -14.47
C ALA A 316 -23.39 -4.37 -13.47
N ASP A 317 -23.25 -5.29 -12.50
CA ASP A 317 -22.09 -5.34 -11.60
C ASP A 317 -20.78 -5.38 -12.41
N LYS A 318 -20.71 -6.29 -13.38
CA LYS A 318 -19.51 -6.47 -14.21
C LYS A 318 -19.23 -5.28 -15.13
N LEU A 319 -20.28 -4.73 -15.76
CA LEU A 319 -20.16 -3.53 -16.59
C LEU A 319 -19.82 -2.30 -15.77
N GLY A 320 -20.38 -2.16 -14.55
CA GLY A 320 -20.04 -1.08 -13.62
C GLY A 320 -18.55 -1.08 -13.25
N GLN A 321 -17.99 -2.27 -12.95
CA GLN A 321 -16.54 -2.41 -12.69
C GLN A 321 -15.71 -2.05 -13.93
N GLN A 322 -16.10 -2.50 -15.12
CA GLN A 322 -15.40 -2.18 -16.36
C GLN A 322 -15.46 -0.68 -16.68
N LEU A 323 -16.62 -0.05 -16.48
CA LEU A 323 -16.78 1.41 -16.65
C LEU A 323 -15.92 2.19 -15.64
N ALA A 324 -15.89 1.77 -14.38
CA ALA A 324 -15.02 2.38 -13.37
C ALA A 324 -13.54 2.24 -13.77
N GLN A 325 -13.13 1.06 -14.22
CA GLN A 325 -11.78 0.83 -14.73
C GLN A 325 -11.46 1.71 -15.94
N PHE A 326 -12.41 1.88 -16.88
CA PHE A 326 -12.25 2.80 -18.01
C PHE A 326 -12.05 4.24 -17.55
N VAL A 327 -12.85 4.72 -16.61
CA VAL A 327 -12.74 6.08 -16.05
C VAL A 327 -11.35 6.30 -15.49
N VAL A 328 -10.79 5.31 -14.78
CA VAL A 328 -9.48 5.42 -14.14
C VAL A 328 -8.33 5.28 -15.15
N THR A 329 -8.42 4.35 -16.09
CA THR A 329 -7.29 4.00 -16.97
C THR A 329 -7.38 4.66 -18.34
N GLY A 330 -8.59 5.03 -18.78
CA GLY A 330 -8.92 5.41 -20.16
C GLY A 330 -8.73 4.28 -21.17
N LYS A 331 -8.76 3.02 -20.69
CA LYS A 331 -8.59 1.81 -21.52
C LYS A 331 -9.71 0.81 -21.22
N SER A 332 -10.07 0.05 -22.26
CA SER A 332 -10.95 -1.12 -22.17
C SER A 332 -10.18 -2.36 -21.76
#